data_bf523f7380dda8429d1ca915defd7c6c
#
_entry.id   bf523f7380dda8429d1ca915defd7c6c
#
_cell.length_a   1.000
_cell.length_b   1.000
_cell.length_c   1.000
_cell.angle_alpha   90.00
_cell.angle_beta   90.00
_cell.angle_gamma   90.00
#
_symmetry.space_group_name_H-M   'P 1'
#
loop_
_entity.id
_entity.type
_entity.pdbx_description
1 polymer ?
#
loop_
_entity_poly.entity_id
_entity_poly.type
_entity_poly.pdbx_seq_one_letter_code
_entity_poly.pdbx_strand_id
1 'polypeptide(L)'
;MKIILLIGIVGSFVFAGINFNKSMVYGDLDGKVTVNDAMGVDFDLNDSMSLGYDTAIGMLVKADGPVGLSIRLGWNGTTNASSLGVGYNWWSGGETIKTSIGTALDYSSAGAGTDDTTIRINIGWGF
;
A
#
# COMPACT_ATOMS: atom_id res chain seq x y z
N MET A 1 -16.59 20.09 -10.85
CA MET A 1 -17.43 19.09 -10.16
C MET A 1 -16.59 17.93 -9.62
N LYS A 2 -15.78 17.27 -10.46
CA LYS A 2 -14.94 16.14 -9.99
C LYS A 2 -13.90 16.54 -8.94
N ILE A 3 -13.33 17.74 -9.05
CA ILE A 3 -12.34 18.26 -8.08
C ILE A 3 -13.01 18.53 -6.73
N ILE A 4 -14.20 19.07 -6.71
CA ILE A 4 -14.94 19.35 -5.47
C ILE A 4 -15.30 18.05 -4.75
N LEU A 5 -15.70 17.03 -5.50
CA LEU A 5 -15.99 15.70 -4.94
C LEU A 5 -14.74 15.08 -4.33
N LEU A 6 -13.59 15.18 -5.03
CA LEU A 6 -12.31 14.66 -4.54
C LEU A 6 -11.88 15.36 -3.25
N ILE A 7 -12.00 16.70 -3.18
CA ILE A 7 -11.69 17.47 -1.97
C ILE A 7 -12.60 17.06 -0.82
N GLY A 8 -13.88 16.85 -1.08
CA GLY A 8 -14.83 16.39 -0.07
C GLY A 8 -14.50 15.01 0.46
N ILE A 9 -14.12 14.08 -0.41
CA ILE A 9 -13.71 12.73 -0.01
C ILE A 9 -12.41 12.78 0.81
N VAL A 10 -11.41 13.50 0.34
CA VAL A 10 -10.14 13.66 1.05
C VAL A 10 -10.36 14.33 2.41
N GLY A 11 -11.17 15.38 2.46
CA GLY A 11 -11.53 16.06 3.70
C GLY A 11 -12.21 15.12 4.71
N SER A 12 -13.06 14.21 4.24
CA SER A 12 -13.72 13.24 5.09
C SER A 12 -12.73 12.23 5.71
N PHE A 13 -11.68 11.87 5.00
CA PHE A 13 -10.68 10.92 5.47
C PHE A 13 -9.59 11.52 6.34
N VAL A 14 -9.41 12.83 6.35
CA VAL A 14 -8.43 13.51 7.22
C VAL A 14 -8.67 13.17 8.69
N PHE A 15 -9.92 13.05 9.13
CA PHE A 15 -10.26 12.68 10.50
C PHE A 15 -9.99 11.21 10.82
N ALA A 16 -9.94 10.36 9.81
CA ALA A 16 -9.68 8.93 9.98
C ALA A 16 -8.18 8.60 9.95
N GLY A 17 -7.35 9.53 9.47
CA GLY A 17 -5.91 9.37 9.37
C GLY A 17 -5.42 9.23 7.94
N ILE A 18 -4.25 9.81 7.70
CA ILE A 18 -3.55 9.74 6.41
C ILE A 18 -2.18 9.13 6.66
N ASN A 19 -1.81 8.18 5.85
CA ASN A 19 -0.52 7.51 5.93
C ASN A 19 0.24 7.67 4.62
N PHE A 20 1.50 8.07 4.72
CA PHE A 20 2.41 8.14 3.59
C PHE A 20 3.45 7.05 3.75
N ASN A 21 3.86 6.43 2.65
CA ASN A 21 4.91 5.44 2.71
C ASN A 21 5.86 5.55 1.52
N LYS A 22 7.08 5.12 1.75
CA LYS A 22 8.10 4.94 0.72
C LYS A 22 8.65 3.53 0.86
N SER A 23 8.78 2.83 -0.26
CA SER A 23 9.16 1.43 -0.27
C SER A 23 10.28 1.18 -1.26
N MET A 24 11.10 0.18 -0.96
CA MET A 24 11.95 -0.49 -1.93
C MET A 24 11.29 -1.82 -2.26
N VAL A 25 11.02 -2.04 -3.54
CA VAL A 25 10.31 -3.23 -4.02
C VAL A 25 11.30 -4.11 -4.78
N TYR A 26 11.49 -5.33 -4.28
CA TYR A 26 12.35 -6.32 -4.89
C TYR A 26 11.48 -7.33 -5.62
N GLY A 27 11.66 -7.42 -6.95
CA GLY A 27 10.94 -8.36 -7.78
C GLY A 27 11.90 -9.32 -8.46
N ASP A 28 11.40 -10.50 -8.81
CA ASP A 28 12.11 -11.48 -9.61
C ASP A 28 11.28 -11.75 -10.85
N LEU A 29 11.69 -11.14 -11.96
CA LEU A 29 11.04 -11.30 -13.26
C LEU A 29 12.06 -11.88 -14.23
N ASP A 30 11.71 -12.99 -14.88
CA ASP A 30 12.56 -13.70 -15.85
C ASP A 30 13.95 -14.06 -15.31
N GLY A 31 14.03 -14.43 -14.03
CA GLY A 31 15.27 -14.81 -13.38
C GLY A 31 16.18 -13.63 -13.03
N LYS A 32 15.72 -12.40 -13.18
CA LYS A 32 16.46 -11.19 -12.81
C LYS A 32 15.83 -10.54 -11.61
N VAL A 33 16.64 -10.25 -10.60
CA VAL A 33 16.21 -9.47 -9.45
C VAL A 33 16.17 -8.00 -9.85
N THR A 34 15.01 -7.38 -9.68
CA THR A 34 14.82 -5.94 -9.93
C THR A 34 14.55 -5.24 -8.61
N VAL A 35 15.03 -4.00 -8.50
CA VAL A 35 14.80 -3.14 -7.34
C VAL A 35 14.19 -1.84 -7.84
N ASN A 36 13.00 -1.51 -7.34
CA ASN A 36 12.31 -0.29 -7.70
C ASN A 36 11.85 0.45 -6.45
N ASP A 37 11.83 1.77 -6.54
CA ASP A 37 11.25 2.60 -5.50
C ASP A 37 9.74 2.72 -5.73
N ALA A 38 8.99 2.73 -4.65
CA ALA A 38 7.56 2.97 -4.68
C ALA A 38 7.18 3.98 -3.61
N MET A 39 6.15 4.75 -3.90
CA MET A 39 5.57 5.71 -2.97
C MET A 39 4.08 5.45 -2.88
N GLY A 40 3.52 5.61 -1.70
CA GLY A 40 2.11 5.40 -1.50
C GLY A 40 1.51 6.38 -0.50
N VAL A 41 0.21 6.55 -0.64
CA VAL A 41 -0.62 7.27 0.33
C VAL A 41 -1.86 6.45 0.56
N ASP A 42 -2.26 6.32 1.80
CA ASP A 42 -3.51 5.66 2.15
C ASP A 42 -4.25 6.41 3.25
N PHE A 43 -5.55 6.21 3.25
CA PHE A 43 -6.48 6.84 4.17
C PHE A 43 -7.13 5.74 5.01
N ASP A 44 -7.10 5.90 6.32
CA ASP A 44 -7.77 4.95 7.21
C ASP A 44 -9.29 5.11 7.07
N LEU A 45 -9.96 4.01 6.72
CA LEU A 45 -11.42 3.97 6.64
C LEU A 45 -12.03 3.69 8.02
N ASN A 46 -11.33 2.87 8.80
CA ASN A 46 -11.66 2.56 10.19
C ASN A 46 -10.40 2.01 10.86
N ASP A 47 -10.53 1.46 12.06
CA ASP A 47 -9.40 0.95 12.84
C ASP A 47 -8.67 -0.24 12.19
N SER A 48 -9.29 -0.90 11.22
CA SER A 48 -8.75 -2.12 10.61
C SER A 48 -8.63 -2.09 9.09
N MET A 49 -9.13 -1.05 8.42
CA MET A 49 -9.09 -0.98 6.95
C MET A 49 -8.59 0.37 6.47
N SER A 50 -7.82 0.35 5.40
CA SER A 50 -7.39 1.57 4.70
C SER A 50 -7.50 1.39 3.19
N LEU A 51 -7.64 2.51 2.50
CA LEU A 51 -7.71 2.58 1.04
C LEU A 51 -6.68 3.59 0.56
N GLY A 52 -5.92 3.23 -0.45
CA GLY A 52 -4.89 4.12 -0.93
C GLY A 52 -4.46 3.87 -2.36
N TYR A 53 -3.36 4.52 -2.70
CA TYR A 53 -2.70 4.39 -3.98
C TYR A 53 -1.21 4.19 -3.76
N ASP A 54 -0.63 3.27 -4.51
CA ASP A 54 0.80 2.96 -4.48
C ASP A 54 1.33 2.95 -5.91
N THR A 55 2.49 3.55 -6.14
CA THR A 55 3.04 3.69 -7.49
C THR A 55 3.42 2.35 -8.13
N ALA A 56 3.69 1.33 -7.33
CA ALA A 56 4.02 -0.01 -7.84
C ALA A 56 2.77 -0.88 -8.05
N ILE A 57 1.78 -0.74 -7.19
CA ILE A 57 0.61 -1.64 -7.17
C ILE A 57 -0.62 -0.99 -7.82
N GLY A 58 -0.77 0.34 -7.67
CA GLY A 58 -1.97 1.05 -8.06
C GLY A 58 -2.91 1.26 -6.89
N MET A 59 -4.20 1.06 -7.10
CA MET A 59 -5.18 1.12 -6.02
C MET A 59 -4.95 -0.02 -5.04
N LEU A 60 -4.96 0.29 -3.75
CA LEU A 60 -4.61 -0.66 -2.71
C LEU A 60 -5.61 -0.56 -1.55
N VAL A 61 -6.16 -1.69 -1.18
CA VAL A 61 -6.95 -1.85 0.04
C VAL A 61 -6.17 -2.71 1.01
N LYS A 62 -6.03 -2.25 2.24
CA LYS A 62 -5.38 -3.01 3.30
C LYS A 62 -6.37 -3.30 4.41
N ALA A 63 -6.35 -4.53 4.89
CA ALA A 63 -7.12 -4.95 6.05
C ALA A 63 -6.15 -5.43 7.13
N ASP A 64 -6.15 -4.76 8.27
CA ASP A 64 -5.25 -5.08 9.37
C ASP A 64 -5.80 -6.26 10.17
N GLY A 65 -4.92 -7.22 10.42
CA GLY A 65 -5.20 -8.34 11.31
C GLY A 65 -4.52 -8.16 12.67
N PRO A 66 -4.49 -9.22 13.46
CA PRO A 66 -3.82 -9.18 14.75
C PRO A 66 -2.31 -9.03 14.59
N VAL A 67 -1.67 -8.47 15.62
CA VAL A 67 -0.21 -8.38 15.79
C VAL A 67 0.54 -7.65 14.66
N GLY A 68 -0.09 -6.69 13.99
CA GLY A 68 0.56 -5.90 12.95
C GLY A 68 0.57 -6.51 11.57
N LEU A 69 -0.04 -7.69 11.38
CA LEU A 69 -0.20 -8.29 10.07
C LEU A 69 -1.31 -7.60 9.29
N SER A 70 -1.16 -7.51 7.98
CA SER A 70 -2.18 -6.96 7.10
C SER A 70 -2.32 -7.79 5.84
N ILE A 71 -3.54 -7.81 5.30
CA ILE A 71 -3.83 -8.37 3.98
C ILE A 71 -3.91 -7.20 3.02
N ARG A 72 -3.30 -7.35 1.86
CA ARG A 72 -3.18 -6.30 0.85
C ARG A 72 -3.82 -6.77 -0.44
N LEU A 73 -4.78 -5.99 -0.94
CA LEU A 73 -5.42 -6.25 -2.23
C LEU A 73 -5.19 -5.02 -3.12
N GLY A 74 -4.62 -5.24 -4.29
CA GLY A 74 -4.28 -4.18 -5.21
C GLY A 74 -4.80 -4.40 -6.61
N TRP A 75 -4.95 -3.29 -7.34
CA TRP A 75 -5.33 -3.32 -8.74
C TRP A 75 -4.70 -2.13 -9.46
N ASN A 76 -4.03 -2.40 -10.57
CA ASN A 76 -3.41 -1.38 -11.41
C ASN A 76 -4.24 -1.21 -12.68
N GLY A 77 -4.87 -0.05 -12.84
CA GLY A 77 -5.74 0.22 -13.96
C GLY A 77 -5.00 0.39 -15.30
N THR A 78 -3.70 0.68 -15.27
CA THR A 78 -2.88 0.83 -16.49
C THR A 78 -2.48 -0.52 -17.06
N THR A 79 -2.03 -1.44 -16.21
CA THR A 79 -1.57 -2.77 -16.62
C THR A 79 -2.63 -3.84 -16.47
N ASN A 80 -3.75 -3.51 -15.83
CA ASN A 80 -4.82 -4.43 -15.45
C ASN A 80 -4.35 -5.58 -14.56
N ALA A 81 -3.28 -5.34 -13.81
CA ALA A 81 -2.75 -6.31 -12.86
C ALA A 81 -3.50 -6.25 -11.55
N SER A 82 -3.83 -7.43 -11.02
CA SER A 82 -4.38 -7.58 -9.67
C SER A 82 -3.29 -8.13 -8.76
N SER A 83 -3.29 -7.73 -7.51
CA SER A 83 -2.32 -8.22 -6.54
C SER A 83 -2.99 -8.65 -5.25
N LEU A 84 -2.38 -9.65 -4.62
CA LEU A 84 -2.74 -10.13 -3.29
C LEU A 84 -1.47 -10.27 -2.49
N GLY A 85 -1.45 -9.72 -1.30
CA GLY A 85 -0.25 -9.77 -0.48
C GLY A 85 -0.55 -9.82 1.00
N VAL A 86 0.51 -10.04 1.75
CA VAL A 86 0.51 -9.99 3.20
C VAL A 86 1.65 -9.08 3.64
N GLY A 87 1.39 -8.24 4.62
CA GLY A 87 2.36 -7.30 5.14
C GLY A 87 2.45 -7.34 6.65
N TYR A 88 3.55 -6.83 7.14
CA TYR A 88 3.77 -6.63 8.57
C TYR A 88 4.41 -5.28 8.80
N ASN A 89 3.84 -4.49 9.70
CA ASN A 89 4.34 -3.16 10.03
C ASN A 89 4.54 -3.01 11.53
N TRP A 90 5.67 -2.40 11.90
CA TRP A 90 5.92 -1.96 13.27
C TRP A 90 5.69 -0.45 13.33
N TRP A 91 4.69 -0.05 14.07
CA TRP A 91 4.40 1.36 14.29
C TRP A 91 5.02 1.83 15.60
N SER A 92 5.61 3.03 15.56
CA SER A 92 6.09 3.70 16.75
C SER A 92 5.88 5.21 16.60
N GLY A 93 5.89 5.94 17.69
CA GLY A 93 5.86 7.40 17.64
C GLY A 93 4.88 8.03 18.59
N GLY A 94 4.71 9.33 18.43
CA GLY A 94 3.96 10.18 19.32
C GLY A 94 2.48 10.30 18.99
N GLU A 95 1.84 11.26 19.60
CA GLU A 95 0.40 11.48 19.47
C GLU A 95 0.02 12.09 18.12
N THR A 96 0.93 12.86 17.52
CA THR A 96 0.65 13.61 16.29
C THR A 96 1.17 12.88 15.06
N ILE A 97 2.39 12.36 15.12
CA ILE A 97 3.04 11.68 13.99
C ILE A 97 3.50 10.30 14.45
N LYS A 98 3.12 9.29 13.71
CA LYS A 98 3.58 7.91 13.88
C LYS A 98 4.48 7.53 12.73
N THR A 99 5.49 6.72 13.01
CA THR A 99 6.37 6.16 11.99
C THR A 99 6.24 4.65 11.98
N SER A 100 6.46 4.06 10.82
CA SER A 100 6.44 2.60 10.69
C SER A 100 7.63 2.11 9.88
N ILE A 101 8.06 0.92 10.20
CA ILE A 101 8.95 0.11 9.37
C ILE A 101 8.21 -1.18 9.10
N GLY A 102 8.20 -1.61 7.85
CA GLY A 102 7.44 -2.80 7.50
C GLY A 102 8.01 -3.55 6.32
N THR A 103 7.44 -4.71 6.11
CA THR A 103 7.73 -5.56 4.97
C THR A 103 6.43 -6.13 4.43
N ALA A 104 6.41 -6.45 3.15
CA ALA A 104 5.25 -7.07 2.53
C ALA A 104 5.69 -8.04 1.44
N LEU A 105 4.91 -9.08 1.26
CA LEU A 105 5.04 -10.04 0.17
C LEU A 105 3.78 -9.92 -0.67
N ASP A 106 3.92 -9.50 -1.92
CA ASP A 106 2.81 -9.30 -2.84
C ASP A 106 2.98 -10.20 -4.06
N TYR A 107 1.90 -10.85 -4.45
CA TYR A 107 1.78 -11.60 -5.69
C TYR A 107 0.86 -10.85 -6.64
N SER A 108 1.34 -10.57 -7.85
CA SER A 108 0.56 -9.83 -8.84
C SER A 108 0.47 -10.62 -10.14
N SER A 109 -0.64 -10.42 -10.85
CA SER A 109 -0.90 -11.06 -12.13
C SER A 109 -1.75 -10.15 -12.99
N ALA A 110 -1.34 -9.99 -14.26
CA ALA A 110 -2.12 -9.26 -15.28
C ALA A 110 -2.63 -10.21 -16.37
N GLY A 111 -2.56 -11.51 -16.15
CA GLY A 111 -2.95 -12.53 -17.10
C GLY A 111 -1.89 -13.62 -17.23
N ALA A 112 -2.11 -14.55 -18.11
CA ALA A 112 -1.21 -15.68 -18.28
C ALA A 112 0.21 -15.22 -18.66
N GLY A 113 1.21 -15.70 -17.95
CA GLY A 113 2.62 -15.41 -18.21
C GLY A 113 3.13 -14.08 -17.66
N THR A 114 2.32 -13.35 -16.89
CA THR A 114 2.70 -12.03 -16.32
C THR A 114 2.72 -12.02 -14.80
N ASP A 115 2.81 -13.18 -14.19
CA ASP A 115 2.83 -13.31 -12.73
C ASP A 115 4.16 -12.83 -12.18
N ASP A 116 4.09 -12.08 -11.08
CA ASP A 116 5.26 -11.56 -10.39
C ASP A 116 5.06 -11.62 -8.88
N THR A 117 6.11 -11.97 -8.18
CA THR A 117 6.13 -11.96 -6.72
C THR A 117 7.16 -10.93 -6.27
N THR A 118 6.74 -10.01 -5.42
CA THR A 118 7.61 -8.95 -4.93
C THR A 118 7.70 -8.98 -3.40
N ILE A 119 8.89 -8.65 -2.91
CA ILE A 119 9.13 -8.39 -1.49
C ILE A 119 9.40 -6.90 -1.36
N ARG A 120 8.73 -6.26 -0.43
CA ARG A 120 8.89 -4.83 -0.22
C ARG A 120 9.35 -4.57 1.21
N ILE A 121 10.23 -3.59 1.34
CA ILE A 121 10.62 -3.00 2.62
C ILE A 121 10.12 -1.55 2.59
N ASN A 122 9.36 -1.14 3.58
CA ASN A 122 8.76 0.19 3.59
C ASN A 122 9.04 0.96 4.87
N ILE A 123 9.01 2.27 4.72
CA ILE A 123 9.01 3.24 5.82
C ILE A 123 7.75 4.08 5.63
N GLY A 124 6.99 4.26 6.70
CA GLY A 124 5.74 4.98 6.64
C GLY A 124 5.63 6.07 7.72
N TRP A 125 4.78 7.05 7.44
CA TRP A 125 4.42 8.12 8.34
C TRP A 125 2.91 8.23 8.38
N GLY A 126 2.35 8.19 9.59
CA GLY A 126 0.91 8.34 9.81
C GLY A 126 0.59 9.61 10.60
N PHE A 127 -0.51 10.24 10.25
CA PHE A 127 -0.98 11.48 10.87
C PHE A 127 -2.38 11.32 11.42
#